data_bcd132abe264b28536a465c62cc861af
#
_entry.id   bcd132abe264b28536a465c62cc861af
#
_cell.length_a   1.000
_cell.length_b   1.000
_cell.length_c   1.000
_cell.angle_alpha   90.00
_cell.angle_beta   90.00
_cell.angle_gamma   90.00
#
_symmetry.space_group_name_H-M   'P 1'
#
loop_
_entity.id
_entity.type
_entity.pdbx_description
1 polymer ?
#
loop_
_entity_poly.entity_id
_entity_poly.type
_entity_poly.pdbx_seq_one_letter_code
_entity_poly.pdbx_strand_id
1 'polypeptide(L)'
;MHFRTFAVLSSLLFLTAVASAQTPTQATPPPAQSNQQAAPDSAEALKQQLNRLQQRALDWPQLARYKDANAKVPAPAKDEDRVVFMGDSITDSWKLAEYFPGKPYLNRGISGQTTPQMLVRFRPDVIALKPKVVVILAGTNDIAGNTGPMTLEMIENNYASMAELAKANGIKVVFASVLPIHDYGKNKVSERRSPENILKLNDWLKTYCKTNGHAYLDYFSKTVDDKGMLKADLANDGLHPNAEGYKLMAPLAEAAIQQALKKK
;
A
#
# COMPACT_ATOMS: atom_id res chain seq x y z
N MET A 1 -48.33 8.88 -43.02
CA MET A 1 -48.70 8.37 -44.35
C MET A 1 -47.95 7.08 -44.59
N HIS A 2 -48.76 6.03 -44.84
CA HIS A 2 -48.47 4.70 -45.41
C HIS A 2 -47.69 3.66 -44.59
N PHE A 3 -48.53 2.79 -44.01
CA PHE A 3 -48.27 1.38 -43.66
C PHE A 3 -47.84 0.56 -44.88
N ARG A 4 -47.05 -0.48 -44.67
CA ARG A 4 -47.16 -1.75 -45.38
C ARG A 4 -46.66 -2.92 -44.56
N THR A 5 -47.62 -3.66 -44.09
CA THR A 5 -47.59 -5.04 -43.62
C THR A 5 -47.29 -6.02 -44.75
N PHE A 6 -46.47 -7.04 -44.52
CA PHE A 6 -46.50 -8.28 -45.30
C PHE A 6 -46.50 -9.50 -44.38
N ALA A 7 -47.63 -10.16 -44.40
CA ALA A 7 -47.79 -11.49 -43.92
C ALA A 7 -47.55 -12.50 -45.05
N VAL A 8 -46.84 -13.58 -44.80
CA VAL A 8 -46.82 -14.74 -45.68
C VAL A 8 -47.08 -16.02 -44.83
N LEU A 9 -48.17 -16.61 -45.13
CA LEU A 9 -48.63 -17.97 -44.73
C LEU A 9 -48.02 -18.99 -45.71
N SER A 10 -47.58 -20.17 -45.20
CA SER A 10 -47.68 -21.48 -45.92
C SER A 10 -47.09 -22.55 -45.02
N SER A 11 -47.84 -23.42 -44.55
CA SER A 11 -48.41 -24.71 -45.03
C SER A 11 -47.70 -25.89 -44.40
N LEU A 12 -48.51 -26.62 -43.61
CA LEU A 12 -48.28 -27.94 -43.03
C LEU A 12 -47.90 -29.01 -44.05
N LEU A 13 -47.00 -29.90 -43.66
CA LEU A 13 -47.01 -31.28 -44.14
C LEU A 13 -46.72 -32.21 -42.91
N PHE A 14 -47.74 -33.01 -42.59
CA PHE A 14 -47.63 -34.11 -41.62
C PHE A 14 -46.91 -35.29 -42.26
N LEU A 15 -45.88 -35.80 -41.66
CA LEU A 15 -45.39 -37.16 -41.88
C LEU A 15 -45.36 -37.89 -40.56
N THR A 16 -46.24 -38.84 -40.38
CA THR A 16 -46.29 -39.77 -39.27
C THR A 16 -45.25 -40.87 -39.49
N ALA A 17 -44.22 -40.92 -38.64
CA ALA A 17 -43.41 -42.14 -38.50
C ALA A 17 -43.60 -42.69 -37.10
N VAL A 18 -44.16 -43.88 -37.04
CA VAL A 18 -44.23 -44.66 -35.81
C VAL A 18 -42.88 -45.28 -35.55
N ALA A 19 -42.24 -44.90 -34.47
CA ALA A 19 -41.03 -45.54 -33.97
C ALA A 19 -41.27 -46.04 -32.55
N SER A 20 -41.01 -47.30 -32.38
CA SER A 20 -41.20 -48.14 -31.16
C SER A 20 -40.42 -47.55 -29.98
N ALA A 21 -41.11 -47.36 -28.88
CA ALA A 21 -40.50 -46.89 -27.61
C ALA A 21 -39.69 -48.05 -26.99
N GLN A 22 -38.36 -47.86 -26.93
CA GLN A 22 -37.51 -48.54 -25.97
C GLN A 22 -37.32 -47.61 -24.77
N THR A 23 -37.80 -48.11 -23.62
CA THR A 23 -37.63 -47.41 -22.33
C THR A 23 -36.16 -47.37 -21.93
N PRO A 24 -35.53 -46.21 -21.75
CA PRO A 24 -34.21 -46.16 -21.18
C PRO A 24 -34.30 -46.40 -19.67
N THR A 25 -33.58 -47.41 -19.21
CA THR A 25 -33.31 -47.64 -17.77
C THR A 25 -32.69 -46.38 -17.18
N GLN A 26 -33.41 -45.76 -16.25
CA GLN A 26 -32.86 -44.64 -15.47
C GLN A 26 -31.70 -45.14 -14.62
N ALA A 27 -30.48 -44.77 -14.98
CA ALA A 27 -29.34 -44.85 -14.09
C ALA A 27 -29.55 -43.78 -12.99
N THR A 28 -29.65 -44.20 -11.75
CA THR A 28 -29.62 -43.31 -10.57
C THR A 28 -28.34 -42.49 -10.58
N PRO A 29 -28.43 -41.17 -10.50
CA PRO A 29 -27.23 -40.36 -10.37
C PRO A 29 -26.54 -40.68 -9.04
N PRO A 30 -25.20 -40.71 -9.00
CA PRO A 30 -24.45 -40.86 -7.75
C PRO A 30 -24.84 -39.74 -6.79
N PRO A 31 -24.86 -40.00 -5.46
CA PRO A 31 -25.21 -38.99 -4.49
C PRO A 31 -24.25 -37.81 -4.67
N ALA A 32 -24.79 -36.61 -4.86
CA ALA A 32 -24.06 -35.39 -4.86
C ALA A 32 -23.27 -35.31 -3.55
N GLN A 33 -21.96 -35.48 -3.63
CA GLN A 33 -21.07 -35.14 -2.55
C GLN A 33 -21.20 -33.61 -2.39
N SER A 34 -21.98 -33.23 -1.40
CA SER A 34 -22.00 -31.87 -0.90
C SER A 34 -20.59 -31.56 -0.37
N ASN A 35 -19.76 -30.93 -1.17
CA ASN A 35 -18.62 -30.14 -0.67
C ASN A 35 -19.21 -28.98 0.14
N GLN A 36 -19.82 -29.31 1.26
CA GLN A 36 -19.93 -28.37 2.38
C GLN A 36 -18.52 -28.25 2.94
N GLN A 37 -17.68 -27.36 2.32
CA GLN A 37 -16.68 -26.68 3.09
C GLN A 37 -17.45 -26.03 4.23
N ALA A 38 -17.31 -26.61 5.43
CA ALA A 38 -17.89 -26.08 6.64
C ALA A 38 -17.49 -24.60 6.70
N ALA A 39 -18.49 -23.71 6.62
CA ALA A 39 -18.28 -22.32 6.99
C ALA A 39 -17.61 -22.37 8.37
N PRO A 40 -16.49 -21.65 8.60
CA PRO A 40 -15.84 -21.65 9.90
C PRO A 40 -16.89 -21.34 10.95
N ASP A 41 -16.86 -22.04 12.09
CA ASP A 41 -17.82 -21.89 13.20
C ASP A 41 -18.23 -20.44 13.36
N SER A 42 -19.37 -20.10 12.82
CA SER A 42 -19.64 -18.75 12.33
C SER A 42 -19.69 -17.71 13.46
N ALA A 43 -20.09 -18.12 14.65
CA ALA A 43 -20.25 -17.20 15.77
C ALA A 43 -18.92 -16.83 16.45
N GLU A 44 -18.04 -17.80 16.71
CA GLU A 44 -16.77 -17.51 17.39
C GLU A 44 -15.77 -16.79 16.47
N ALA A 45 -15.69 -17.18 15.18
CA ALA A 45 -14.89 -16.49 14.19
C ALA A 45 -15.39 -15.04 13.97
N LEU A 46 -16.71 -14.84 13.91
CA LEU A 46 -17.32 -13.52 13.81
C LEU A 46 -17.05 -12.67 15.06
N LYS A 47 -17.16 -13.24 16.25
CA LYS A 47 -16.82 -12.57 17.52
C LYS A 47 -15.34 -12.15 17.58
N GLN A 48 -14.44 -13.04 17.15
CA GLN A 48 -13.01 -12.72 17.08
C GLN A 48 -12.75 -11.62 16.03
N GLN A 49 -13.44 -11.64 14.90
CA GLN A 49 -13.33 -10.58 13.90
C GLN A 49 -13.86 -9.24 14.44
N LEU A 50 -15.01 -9.26 15.11
CA LEU A 50 -15.58 -8.07 15.76
C LEU A 50 -14.62 -7.50 16.81
N ASN A 51 -14.06 -8.33 17.68
CA ASN A 51 -13.08 -7.91 18.68
C ASN A 51 -11.84 -7.28 18.02
N ARG A 52 -11.33 -7.88 16.92
CA ARG A 52 -10.22 -7.29 16.16
C ARG A 52 -10.57 -5.93 15.56
N LEU A 53 -11.77 -5.77 15.01
CA LEU A 53 -12.24 -4.50 14.46
C LEU A 53 -12.40 -3.45 15.58
N GLN A 54 -12.96 -3.82 16.72
CA GLN A 54 -13.07 -2.94 17.89
C GLN A 54 -11.69 -2.48 18.40
N GLN A 55 -10.72 -3.39 18.54
CA GLN A 55 -9.36 -3.02 18.95
C GLN A 55 -8.69 -2.08 17.94
N ARG A 56 -8.89 -2.33 16.64
CA ARG A 56 -8.41 -1.40 15.60
C ARG A 56 -9.08 -0.04 15.65
N ALA A 57 -10.36 0.03 16.02
CA ALA A 57 -11.08 1.30 16.17
C ALA A 57 -10.63 2.10 17.39
N LEU A 58 -10.30 1.41 18.52
CA LEU A 58 -9.83 2.04 19.76
C LEU A 58 -8.45 2.72 19.61
N ASP A 59 -7.54 2.15 18.81
CA ASP A 59 -6.24 2.75 18.47
C ASP A 59 -6.03 2.70 16.95
N TRP A 60 -6.90 3.41 16.22
CA TRP A 60 -6.86 3.45 14.77
C TRP A 60 -5.51 3.91 14.19
N PRO A 61 -4.79 4.90 14.76
CA PRO A 61 -3.48 5.30 14.28
C PRO A 61 -2.34 4.40 14.79
N GLN A 62 -2.63 3.42 15.66
CA GLN A 62 -1.66 2.55 16.31
C GLN A 62 -0.61 3.31 17.14
N LEU A 63 -1.06 4.27 17.95
CA LEU A 63 -0.22 5.08 18.85
C LEU A 63 0.52 4.22 19.89
N ALA A 64 -0.06 3.09 20.28
CA ALA A 64 0.57 2.15 21.19
C ALA A 64 1.80 1.43 20.60
N ARG A 65 1.90 1.32 19.24
CA ARG A 65 2.90 0.50 18.54
C ARG A 65 4.35 0.84 18.93
N TYR A 66 4.68 2.12 19.04
CA TYR A 66 6.03 2.57 19.38
C TYR A 66 6.14 3.27 20.74
N LYS A 67 5.05 3.33 21.52
CA LYS A 67 5.02 4.05 22.80
C LYS A 67 6.19 3.71 23.73
N ASP A 68 6.38 2.42 24.03
CA ASP A 68 7.42 1.96 24.95
C ASP A 68 8.82 2.07 24.34
N ALA A 69 8.93 1.86 23.02
CA ALA A 69 10.19 2.04 22.32
C ALA A 69 10.60 3.52 22.30
N ASN A 70 9.66 4.43 22.04
CA ASN A 70 9.90 5.88 22.06
C ASN A 70 10.34 6.36 23.45
N ALA A 71 9.73 5.84 24.52
CA ALA A 71 10.09 6.21 25.88
C ALA A 71 11.53 5.82 26.27
N LYS A 72 12.11 4.83 25.58
CA LYS A 72 13.49 4.37 25.79
C LYS A 72 14.52 5.07 24.92
N VAL A 73 14.10 5.86 23.92
CA VAL A 73 15.03 6.61 23.06
C VAL A 73 15.62 7.79 23.87
N PRO A 74 16.95 7.84 24.08
CA PRO A 74 17.55 8.94 24.79
C PRO A 74 17.44 10.24 24.00
N ALA A 75 17.59 11.38 24.66
CA ALA A 75 17.76 12.65 23.96
C ALA A 75 18.95 12.55 22.99
N PRO A 76 18.85 13.16 21.77
CA PRO A 76 19.96 13.12 20.83
C PRO A 76 21.20 13.82 21.41
N ALA A 77 22.38 13.25 21.15
CA ALA A 77 23.63 13.94 21.43
C ALA A 77 23.75 15.24 20.61
N LYS A 78 24.59 16.18 21.05
CA LYS A 78 24.70 17.51 20.44
C LYS A 78 24.94 17.47 18.92
N ASP A 79 25.76 16.54 18.46
CA ASP A 79 26.13 16.43 17.03
C ASP A 79 25.51 15.19 16.36
N GLU A 80 24.53 14.56 16.99
CA GLU A 80 23.88 13.39 16.44
C GLU A 80 22.96 13.75 15.26
N ASP A 81 23.22 13.12 14.11
CA ASP A 81 22.39 13.22 12.92
C ASP A 81 21.26 12.18 12.97
N ARG A 82 20.41 12.27 14.02
CA ARG A 82 19.25 11.35 14.16
C ARG A 82 18.32 11.50 12.97
N VAL A 83 17.94 10.37 12.40
CA VAL A 83 16.95 10.28 11.32
C VAL A 83 15.81 9.35 11.73
N VAL A 84 14.58 9.75 11.45
CA VAL A 84 13.42 8.90 11.60
C VAL A 84 12.92 8.49 10.22
N PHE A 85 12.74 7.18 10.01
CA PHE A 85 12.06 6.63 8.84
C PHE A 85 10.61 6.37 9.21
N MET A 86 9.71 7.22 8.71
CA MET A 86 8.26 7.14 8.87
C MET A 86 7.67 6.49 7.63
N GLY A 87 6.80 5.49 7.80
CA GLY A 87 6.19 4.84 6.65
C GLY A 87 5.27 3.68 7.01
N ASP A 88 4.99 2.89 5.99
CA ASP A 88 4.15 1.70 6.04
C ASP A 88 4.95 0.38 6.16
N SER A 89 4.44 -0.72 5.58
CA SER A 89 5.09 -2.04 5.61
C SER A 89 6.49 -2.05 4.96
N ILE A 90 6.71 -1.23 3.94
CA ILE A 90 8.01 -1.15 3.27
C ILE A 90 9.06 -0.58 4.24
N THR A 91 8.68 0.40 5.04
CA THR A 91 9.54 0.94 6.09
C THR A 91 9.62 -0.01 7.30
N ASP A 92 8.49 -0.56 7.75
CA ASP A 92 8.41 -1.48 8.91
C ASP A 92 9.35 -2.68 8.76
N SER A 93 9.37 -3.28 7.56
CA SER A 93 10.21 -4.45 7.25
C SER A 93 11.68 -4.14 7.01
N TRP A 94 12.05 -2.85 6.91
CA TRP A 94 13.43 -2.47 6.62
C TRP A 94 14.30 -2.54 7.86
N LYS A 95 15.22 -3.46 7.89
CA LYS A 95 16.16 -3.65 8.99
C LYS A 95 17.29 -2.60 8.95
N LEU A 96 16.96 -1.36 9.33
CA LEU A 96 17.86 -0.20 9.15
C LEU A 96 19.27 -0.42 9.68
N ALA A 97 19.45 -1.14 10.80
CA ALA A 97 20.78 -1.39 11.37
C ALA A 97 21.67 -2.27 10.46
N GLU A 98 21.07 -3.13 9.60
CA GLU A 98 21.83 -3.95 8.65
C GLU A 98 22.28 -3.13 7.43
N TYR A 99 21.44 -2.18 6.97
CA TYR A 99 21.69 -1.37 5.77
C TYR A 99 22.41 -0.05 6.07
N PHE A 100 22.34 0.45 7.32
CA PHE A 100 22.96 1.69 7.78
C PHE A 100 23.73 1.46 9.10
N PRO A 101 24.79 0.63 9.07
CA PRO A 101 25.53 0.29 10.30
C PRO A 101 26.11 1.55 10.96
N GLY A 102 25.92 1.63 12.29
CA GLY A 102 26.43 2.74 13.09
C GLY A 102 25.70 4.07 12.94
N LYS A 103 24.63 4.15 12.13
CA LYS A 103 23.82 5.36 11.97
C LYS A 103 22.72 5.45 13.05
N PRO A 104 22.44 6.65 13.59
CA PRO A 104 21.38 6.86 14.57
C PRO A 104 20.00 6.95 13.88
N TYR A 105 19.64 5.92 13.11
CA TYR A 105 18.41 5.87 12.32
C TYR A 105 17.35 5.04 13.04
N LEU A 106 16.16 5.61 13.17
CA LEU A 106 15.04 5.01 13.88
C LEU A 106 13.93 4.62 12.90
N ASN A 107 13.55 3.34 12.90
CA ASN A 107 12.42 2.86 12.13
C ASN A 107 11.10 3.16 12.86
N ARG A 108 10.18 3.83 12.19
CA ARG A 108 8.81 4.12 12.61
C ARG A 108 7.80 3.77 11.49
N GLY A 109 8.11 2.69 10.76
CA GLY A 109 7.17 2.07 9.83
C GLY A 109 6.11 1.26 10.56
N ILE A 110 4.88 1.24 10.05
CA ILE A 110 3.81 0.36 10.53
C ILE A 110 3.09 -0.20 9.32
N SER A 111 3.09 -1.53 9.20
CA SER A 111 2.51 -2.23 8.07
C SER A 111 1.04 -1.89 7.84
N GLY A 112 0.69 -1.61 6.58
CA GLY A 112 -0.68 -1.32 6.16
C GLY A 112 -1.16 0.11 6.41
N GLN A 113 -0.36 0.96 7.05
CA GLN A 113 -0.75 2.33 7.38
C GLN A 113 -0.88 3.24 6.16
N THR A 114 -1.78 4.19 6.29
CA THR A 114 -2.08 5.27 5.36
C THR A 114 -1.60 6.62 5.91
N THR A 115 -1.54 7.63 5.06
CA THR A 115 -1.05 8.97 5.43
C THR A 115 -1.81 9.62 6.59
N PRO A 116 -3.16 9.53 6.73
CA PRO A 116 -3.84 10.13 7.88
C PRO A 116 -3.44 9.45 9.21
N GLN A 117 -3.19 8.14 9.22
CA GLN A 117 -2.69 7.46 10.42
C GLN A 117 -1.28 7.94 10.78
N MET A 118 -0.41 8.11 9.79
CA MET A 118 0.95 8.64 9.98
C MET A 118 0.91 10.08 10.49
N LEU A 119 0.00 10.91 9.99
CA LEU A 119 -0.18 12.30 10.46
C LEU A 119 -0.56 12.35 11.94
N VAL A 120 -1.51 11.52 12.40
CA VAL A 120 -1.93 11.49 13.81
C VAL A 120 -0.78 11.09 14.73
N ARG A 121 0.06 10.10 14.33
CA ARG A 121 1.19 9.64 15.15
C ARG A 121 2.50 10.42 14.89
N PHE A 122 2.47 11.44 14.05
CA PHE A 122 3.68 12.19 13.68
C PHE A 122 4.37 12.84 14.89
N ARG A 123 3.58 13.36 15.85
CA ARG A 123 4.14 13.96 17.06
C ARG A 123 4.86 12.94 17.94
N PRO A 124 4.27 11.82 18.40
CA PRO A 124 4.97 10.87 19.28
C PRO A 124 6.10 10.11 18.58
N ASP A 125 5.97 9.80 17.29
CA ASP A 125 6.88 8.92 16.57
C ASP A 125 7.97 9.66 15.78
N VAL A 126 7.84 10.99 15.59
CA VAL A 126 8.83 11.80 14.90
C VAL A 126 9.26 12.99 15.78
N ILE A 127 8.37 13.94 16.05
CA ILE A 127 8.70 15.20 16.69
C ILE A 127 9.32 14.99 18.08
N ALA A 128 8.71 14.13 18.90
CA ALA A 128 9.18 13.84 20.25
C ALA A 128 10.57 13.18 20.30
N LEU A 129 10.98 12.53 19.20
CA LEU A 129 12.30 11.91 19.08
C LEU A 129 13.39 12.89 18.65
N LYS A 130 13.03 14.12 18.32
CA LYS A 130 13.92 15.23 17.95
C LYS A 130 14.93 14.87 16.86
N PRO A 131 14.52 14.28 15.72
CA PRO A 131 15.45 14.00 14.63
C PRO A 131 15.86 15.28 13.91
N LYS A 132 17.02 15.26 13.24
CA LYS A 132 17.39 16.32 12.26
C LYS A 132 16.65 16.14 10.94
N VAL A 133 16.36 14.89 10.56
CA VAL A 133 15.70 14.53 9.30
C VAL A 133 14.60 13.50 9.55
N VAL A 134 13.49 13.64 8.85
CA VAL A 134 12.49 12.57 8.68
C VAL A 134 12.43 12.16 7.21
N VAL A 135 12.51 10.85 6.95
CA VAL A 135 12.26 10.23 5.65
C VAL A 135 10.85 9.67 5.67
N ILE A 136 10.01 10.08 4.74
CA ILE A 136 8.60 9.65 4.67
C ILE A 136 8.36 8.89 3.37
N LEU A 137 7.95 7.62 3.49
CA LEU A 137 7.49 6.76 2.40
C LEU A 137 6.07 6.30 2.69
N ALA A 138 5.10 6.79 1.94
CA ALA A 138 3.68 6.53 2.14
C ALA A 138 2.89 6.60 0.82
N GLY A 139 1.58 6.34 0.85
CA GLY A 139 0.66 6.54 -0.27
C GLY A 139 0.20 5.27 -0.97
N THR A 140 1.00 4.20 -0.99
CA THR A 140 0.59 2.94 -1.63
C THR A 140 -0.66 2.32 -0.99
N ASN A 141 -0.80 2.43 0.33
CA ASN A 141 -1.95 1.93 1.07
C ASN A 141 -3.15 2.88 1.03
N ASP A 142 -2.91 4.16 0.86
CA ASP A 142 -3.93 5.18 0.61
C ASP A 142 -4.62 4.92 -0.74
N ILE A 143 -3.81 4.74 -1.79
CA ILE A 143 -4.28 4.37 -3.15
C ILE A 143 -5.03 3.04 -3.11
N ALA A 144 -4.61 2.09 -2.28
CA ALA A 144 -5.29 0.80 -2.08
C ALA A 144 -6.58 0.90 -1.26
N GLY A 145 -6.90 2.05 -0.66
CA GLY A 145 -8.08 2.26 0.16
C GLY A 145 -8.07 1.50 1.49
N ASN A 146 -6.90 1.29 2.11
CA ASN A 146 -6.79 0.50 3.35
C ASN A 146 -7.59 1.06 4.54
N THR A 147 -7.80 2.37 4.57
CA THR A 147 -8.61 3.07 5.60
C THR A 147 -9.87 3.73 5.03
N GLY A 148 -10.30 3.26 3.86
CA GLY A 148 -11.41 3.82 3.11
C GLY A 148 -10.95 4.52 1.83
N PRO A 149 -11.88 4.94 0.97
CA PRO A 149 -11.57 5.65 -0.26
C PRO A 149 -10.84 6.96 0.02
N MET A 150 -9.74 7.21 -0.71
CA MET A 150 -8.98 8.45 -0.63
C MET A 150 -8.71 9.01 -2.02
N THR A 151 -8.87 10.32 -2.19
CA THR A 151 -8.41 11.03 -3.38
C THR A 151 -6.91 11.34 -3.26
N LEU A 152 -6.26 11.59 -4.41
CA LEU A 152 -4.86 12.03 -4.39
C LEU A 152 -4.69 13.33 -3.59
N GLU A 153 -5.62 14.29 -3.73
CA GLU A 153 -5.61 15.54 -2.96
C GLU A 153 -5.63 15.31 -1.45
N MET A 154 -6.40 14.33 -0.95
CA MET A 154 -6.40 13.99 0.49
C MET A 154 -5.02 13.47 0.94
N ILE A 155 -4.37 12.66 0.10
CA ILE A 155 -3.01 12.14 0.37
C ILE A 155 -2.01 13.29 0.37
N GLU A 156 -2.06 14.17 -0.63
CA GLU A 156 -1.23 15.36 -0.80
C GLU A 156 -1.34 16.31 0.40
N ASN A 157 -2.57 16.56 0.87
CA ASN A 157 -2.82 17.38 2.06
C ASN A 157 -2.21 16.78 3.34
N ASN A 158 -2.24 15.45 3.50
CA ASN A 158 -1.58 14.79 4.62
C ASN A 158 -0.05 14.94 4.56
N TYR A 159 0.54 14.82 3.37
CA TYR A 159 1.97 15.06 3.17
C TYR A 159 2.35 16.51 3.48
N ALA A 160 1.58 17.48 2.99
CA ALA A 160 1.78 18.90 3.27
C ALA A 160 1.73 19.18 4.77
N SER A 161 0.72 18.64 5.47
CA SER A 161 0.56 18.78 6.92
C SER A 161 1.76 18.19 7.70
N MET A 162 2.26 17.01 7.30
CA MET A 162 3.46 16.43 7.92
C MET A 162 4.70 17.30 7.68
N ALA A 163 4.84 17.91 6.48
CA ALA A 163 5.93 18.82 6.16
C ALA A 163 5.88 20.09 7.01
N GLU A 164 4.71 20.68 7.19
CA GLU A 164 4.50 21.87 8.02
C GLU A 164 4.80 21.57 9.49
N LEU A 165 4.35 20.44 10.02
CA LEU A 165 4.68 19.99 11.37
C LEU A 165 6.18 19.78 11.54
N ALA A 166 6.85 19.16 10.58
CA ALA A 166 8.31 18.97 10.60
C ALA A 166 9.03 20.33 10.61
N LYS A 167 8.68 21.25 9.69
CA LYS A 167 9.23 22.58 9.58
C LYS A 167 9.07 23.38 10.86
N ALA A 168 7.88 23.37 11.47
CA ALA A 168 7.60 24.05 12.74
C ALA A 168 8.46 23.54 13.91
N ASN A 169 9.03 22.33 13.79
CA ASN A 169 9.91 21.72 14.80
C ASN A 169 11.37 21.64 14.36
N GLY A 170 11.78 22.36 13.30
CA GLY A 170 13.15 22.40 12.82
C GLY A 170 13.65 21.09 12.19
N ILE A 171 12.75 20.23 11.77
CA ILE A 171 13.05 18.91 11.18
C ILE A 171 13.06 19.03 9.67
N LYS A 172 14.16 18.62 9.02
CA LYS A 172 14.25 18.54 7.55
C LYS A 172 13.46 17.34 7.04
N VAL A 173 12.84 17.50 5.87
CA VAL A 173 12.00 16.43 5.28
C VAL A 173 12.62 15.88 4.02
N VAL A 174 12.64 14.55 3.92
CA VAL A 174 12.91 13.79 2.71
C VAL A 174 11.63 13.04 2.36
N PHE A 175 11.00 13.38 1.24
CA PHE A 175 9.87 12.60 0.73
C PHE A 175 10.36 11.59 -0.30
N ALA A 176 10.09 10.32 -0.04
CA ALA A 176 10.37 9.25 -0.98
C ALA A 176 9.21 9.07 -1.96
N SER A 177 9.54 8.83 -3.23
CA SER A 177 8.54 8.40 -4.20
C SER A 177 7.94 7.06 -3.79
N VAL A 178 6.64 6.89 -4.02
CA VAL A 178 5.97 5.59 -3.93
C VAL A 178 6.59 4.67 -4.97
N LEU A 179 6.94 3.45 -4.57
CA LEU A 179 7.51 2.46 -5.47
C LEU A 179 6.49 2.02 -6.54
N PRO A 180 6.95 1.60 -7.72
CA PRO A 180 6.08 0.88 -8.64
C PRO A 180 5.62 -0.43 -8.02
N ILE A 181 4.63 -1.07 -8.64
CA ILE A 181 4.14 -2.40 -8.27
C ILE A 181 4.27 -3.33 -9.46
N HIS A 182 4.17 -4.65 -9.27
CA HIS A 182 4.10 -5.58 -10.38
C HIS A 182 3.00 -6.65 -10.23
N ASP A 183 2.56 -7.17 -11.37
CA ASP A 183 1.54 -8.21 -11.49
C ASP A 183 2.11 -9.53 -12.05
N TYR A 184 3.41 -9.77 -11.87
CA TYR A 184 4.09 -10.97 -12.37
C TYR A 184 3.76 -12.22 -11.56
N GLY A 185 3.26 -12.05 -10.33
CA GLY A 185 2.79 -13.13 -9.47
C GLY A 185 1.34 -13.54 -9.72
N LYS A 186 0.83 -14.41 -8.85
CA LYS A 186 -0.58 -14.86 -8.88
C LYS A 186 -1.56 -13.74 -8.51
N ASN A 187 -1.16 -12.84 -7.60
CA ASN A 187 -1.99 -11.72 -7.16
C ASN A 187 -1.77 -10.52 -8.07
N LYS A 188 -2.85 -9.89 -8.47
CA LYS A 188 -2.81 -8.64 -9.24
C LYS A 188 -2.79 -7.45 -8.30
N VAL A 189 -1.61 -6.93 -8.04
CA VAL A 189 -1.39 -5.80 -7.11
C VAL A 189 -2.01 -4.52 -7.67
N SER A 190 -2.01 -4.37 -9.01
CA SER A 190 -2.59 -3.21 -9.73
C SER A 190 -4.10 -3.06 -9.55
N GLU A 191 -4.84 -4.13 -9.24
CA GLU A 191 -6.30 -4.05 -9.00
C GLU A 191 -6.66 -3.12 -7.84
N ARG A 192 -5.77 -2.98 -6.87
CA ARG A 192 -5.96 -2.10 -5.70
C ARG A 192 -5.01 -0.91 -5.68
N ARG A 193 -3.93 -0.96 -6.42
CA ARG A 193 -2.88 0.08 -6.45
C ARG A 193 -2.65 0.54 -7.88
N SER A 194 -3.45 1.51 -8.31
CA SER A 194 -3.37 2.08 -9.67
C SER A 194 -1.97 2.61 -9.97
N PRO A 195 -1.26 2.05 -10.98
CA PRO A 195 0.03 2.60 -11.42
C PRO A 195 -0.06 4.07 -11.84
N GLU A 196 -1.17 4.47 -12.45
CA GLU A 196 -1.42 5.85 -12.85
C GLU A 196 -1.48 6.79 -11.64
N ASN A 197 -2.18 6.38 -10.57
CA ASN A 197 -2.24 7.18 -9.33
C ASN A 197 -0.89 7.24 -8.62
N ILE A 198 -0.09 6.18 -8.67
CA ILE A 198 1.28 6.19 -8.16
C ILE A 198 2.12 7.22 -8.90
N LEU A 199 2.06 7.26 -10.23
CA LEU A 199 2.79 8.24 -11.04
C LEU A 199 2.34 9.67 -10.74
N LYS A 200 1.04 9.94 -10.69
CA LYS A 200 0.49 11.26 -10.36
C LYS A 200 0.94 11.75 -8.98
N LEU A 201 0.89 10.88 -7.98
CA LEU A 201 1.34 11.21 -6.63
C LEU A 201 2.85 11.50 -6.60
N ASN A 202 3.66 10.71 -7.32
CA ASN A 202 5.11 10.91 -7.40
C ASN A 202 5.47 12.23 -8.12
N ASP A 203 4.75 12.61 -9.17
CA ASP A 203 4.93 13.89 -9.86
C ASP A 203 4.57 15.07 -8.95
N TRP A 204 3.47 14.95 -8.19
CA TRP A 204 3.12 15.94 -7.18
C TRP A 204 4.22 16.04 -6.09
N LEU A 205 4.65 14.92 -5.50
CA LEU A 205 5.72 14.89 -4.48
C LEU A 205 7.00 15.57 -4.97
N LYS A 206 7.42 15.25 -6.20
CA LYS A 206 8.61 15.85 -6.81
C LYS A 206 8.47 17.37 -6.94
N THR A 207 7.31 17.83 -7.42
CA THR A 207 7.01 19.26 -7.56
C THR A 207 6.92 19.95 -6.21
N TYR A 208 6.22 19.35 -5.26
CA TYR A 208 6.08 19.87 -3.90
C TYR A 208 7.44 20.01 -3.19
N CYS A 209 8.30 19.00 -3.30
CA CYS A 209 9.66 19.06 -2.75
C CYS A 209 10.47 20.21 -3.35
N LYS A 210 10.41 20.37 -4.66
CA LYS A 210 11.13 21.46 -5.36
C LYS A 210 10.64 22.83 -4.91
N THR A 211 9.32 23.02 -4.83
CA THR A 211 8.70 24.31 -4.47
C THR A 211 8.95 24.68 -3.02
N ASN A 212 8.92 23.70 -2.10
CA ASN A 212 9.02 23.95 -0.66
C ASN A 212 10.42 23.69 -0.08
N GLY A 213 11.41 23.40 -0.93
CA GLY A 213 12.80 23.21 -0.50
C GLY A 213 13.07 21.90 0.23
N HIS A 214 12.20 20.89 0.10
CA HIS A 214 12.42 19.55 0.65
C HIS A 214 13.35 18.71 -0.22
N ALA A 215 13.85 17.60 0.28
CA ALA A 215 14.56 16.61 -0.53
C ALA A 215 13.56 15.62 -1.12
N TYR A 216 13.69 15.33 -2.40
CA TYR A 216 12.95 14.26 -3.08
C TYR A 216 13.85 13.05 -3.24
N LEU A 217 13.40 11.89 -2.76
CA LEU A 217 14.11 10.63 -2.84
C LEU A 217 13.44 9.76 -3.90
N ASP A 218 14.08 9.64 -5.05
CA ASP A 218 13.54 8.93 -6.20
C ASP A 218 13.86 7.42 -6.16
N TYR A 219 13.04 6.66 -5.45
CA TYR A 219 13.07 5.20 -5.53
C TYR A 219 12.43 4.68 -6.82
N PHE A 220 11.34 5.35 -7.28
CA PHE A 220 10.55 4.87 -8.42
C PHE A 220 11.42 4.65 -9.65
N SER A 221 12.18 5.66 -10.09
CA SER A 221 12.98 5.58 -11.31
C SER A 221 14.07 4.50 -11.29
N LYS A 222 14.49 4.07 -10.10
CA LYS A 222 15.55 3.05 -9.92
C LYS A 222 14.99 1.62 -9.84
N THR A 223 13.70 1.50 -9.48
CA THR A 223 13.05 0.22 -9.25
C THR A 223 12.05 -0.18 -10.34
N VAL A 224 11.68 0.76 -11.23
CA VAL A 224 10.77 0.52 -12.35
C VAL A 224 11.51 -0.20 -13.50
N ASP A 225 10.81 -1.14 -14.15
CA ASP A 225 11.26 -1.79 -15.38
C ASP A 225 10.77 -1.05 -16.65
N ASP A 226 11.08 -1.62 -17.83
CA ASP A 226 10.69 -1.09 -19.15
C ASP A 226 9.18 -1.14 -19.43
N LYS A 227 8.42 -1.88 -18.62
CA LYS A 227 6.95 -1.97 -18.69
C LYS A 227 6.24 -1.04 -17.71
N GLY A 228 6.99 -0.23 -16.96
CA GLY A 228 6.44 0.64 -15.92
C GLY A 228 6.09 -0.08 -14.61
N MET A 229 6.54 -1.33 -14.44
CA MET A 229 6.28 -2.16 -13.27
C MET A 229 7.52 -2.23 -12.36
N LEU A 230 7.32 -2.65 -11.11
CA LEU A 230 8.42 -2.97 -10.22
C LEU A 230 9.24 -4.13 -10.79
N LYS A 231 10.56 -3.98 -10.87
CA LYS A 231 11.46 -5.05 -11.31
C LYS A 231 11.22 -6.32 -10.51
N ALA A 232 11.05 -7.45 -11.20
CA ALA A 232 10.67 -8.73 -10.59
C ALA A 232 11.71 -9.28 -9.60
N ASP A 233 12.98 -8.96 -9.78
CA ASP A 233 14.07 -9.35 -8.89
C ASP A 233 14.17 -8.53 -7.60
N LEU A 234 13.46 -7.40 -7.51
CA LEU A 234 13.49 -6.51 -6.35
C LEU A 234 12.35 -6.76 -5.35
N ALA A 235 11.33 -7.54 -5.71
CA ALA A 235 10.18 -7.85 -4.84
C ALA A 235 9.59 -9.22 -5.18
N ASN A 236 9.23 -10.00 -4.15
CA ASN A 236 8.70 -11.36 -4.37
C ASN A 236 7.18 -11.39 -4.56
N ASP A 237 6.46 -10.40 -4.04
CA ASP A 237 5.00 -10.33 -4.03
C ASP A 237 4.42 -9.18 -4.89
N GLY A 238 5.29 -8.46 -5.59
CA GLY A 238 4.90 -7.34 -6.44
C GLY A 238 4.73 -6.00 -5.74
N LEU A 239 5.00 -5.94 -4.44
CA LEU A 239 4.84 -4.73 -3.63
C LEU A 239 6.02 -4.48 -2.69
N HIS A 240 6.42 -5.50 -1.91
CA HIS A 240 7.39 -5.34 -0.83
C HIS A 240 8.81 -5.66 -1.34
N PRO A 241 9.77 -4.72 -1.19
CA PRO A 241 11.15 -4.98 -1.53
C PRO A 241 11.70 -6.19 -0.78
N ASN A 242 12.40 -7.05 -1.50
CA ASN A 242 13.24 -8.10 -0.93
C ASN A 242 14.63 -7.54 -0.54
N ALA A 243 15.57 -8.40 -0.17
CA ALA A 243 16.91 -7.97 0.24
C ALA A 243 17.63 -7.16 -0.85
N GLU A 244 17.49 -7.53 -2.12
CA GLU A 244 18.10 -6.79 -3.24
C GLU A 244 17.41 -5.45 -3.46
N GLY A 245 16.08 -5.38 -3.27
CA GLY A 245 15.33 -4.14 -3.31
C GLY A 245 15.82 -3.15 -2.24
N TYR A 246 15.95 -3.58 -0.98
CA TYR A 246 16.47 -2.72 0.09
C TYR A 246 17.94 -2.35 -0.11
N LYS A 247 18.76 -3.25 -0.64
CA LYS A 247 20.16 -2.98 -0.98
C LYS A 247 20.30 -1.88 -2.03
N LEU A 248 19.40 -1.85 -3.01
CA LEU A 248 19.33 -0.79 -4.01
C LEU A 248 18.82 0.53 -3.39
N MET A 249 17.82 0.47 -2.51
CA MET A 249 17.19 1.65 -1.90
C MET A 249 18.10 2.36 -0.89
N ALA A 250 18.93 1.62 -0.15
CA ALA A 250 19.72 2.16 0.96
C ALA A 250 20.68 3.29 0.55
N PRO A 251 21.53 3.16 -0.48
CA PRO A 251 22.42 4.25 -0.89
C PRO A 251 21.67 5.48 -1.40
N LEU A 252 20.48 5.31 -1.99
CA LEU A 252 19.63 6.41 -2.44
C LEU A 252 19.09 7.19 -1.23
N ALA A 253 18.62 6.46 -0.20
CA ALA A 253 18.15 7.08 1.04
C ALA A 253 19.28 7.86 1.73
N GLU A 254 20.47 7.26 1.87
CA GLU A 254 21.62 7.91 2.48
C GLU A 254 21.97 9.19 1.74
N ALA A 255 22.03 9.16 0.40
CA ALA A 255 22.32 10.35 -0.41
C ALA A 255 21.30 11.49 -0.20
N ALA A 256 19.99 11.16 -0.15
CA ALA A 256 18.93 12.13 0.08
C ALA A 256 18.98 12.71 1.51
N ILE A 257 19.28 11.90 2.51
CA ILE A 257 19.46 12.32 3.90
C ILE A 257 20.64 13.29 4.00
N GLN A 258 21.79 12.94 3.41
CA GLN A 258 22.96 13.81 3.40
C GLN A 258 22.70 15.14 2.67
N GLN A 259 21.93 15.11 1.59
CA GLN A 259 21.48 16.32 0.91
C GLN A 259 20.60 17.20 1.83
N ALA A 260 19.66 16.57 2.55
CA ALA A 260 18.79 17.30 3.48
C ALA A 260 19.59 17.93 4.64
N LEU A 261 20.56 17.20 5.21
CA LEU A 261 21.41 17.69 6.30
C LEU A 261 22.26 18.90 5.89
N LYS A 262 22.73 18.97 4.64
CA LYS A 262 23.55 20.09 4.11
C LYS A 262 22.75 21.35 3.81
N LYS A 263 21.42 21.25 3.61
CA LYS A 263 20.59 22.44 3.37
C LYS A 263 20.53 23.29 4.64
N LYS A 264 20.91 24.55 4.51
CA LYS A 264 20.83 25.57 5.59
C LYS A 264 19.37 25.95 5.88
#